data_dd099d0f7ac1093495b6a557639301bb
#
_entry.id   dd099d0f7ac1093495b6a557639301bb
#
_cell.length_a   1.000
_cell.length_b   1.000
_cell.length_c   1.000
_cell.angle_alpha   90.00
_cell.angle_beta   90.00
_cell.angle_gamma   90.00
#
_symmetry.space_group_name_H-M   'P 1'
#
loop_
_entity.id
_entity.type
_entity.pdbx_description
1 polymer ?
#
loop_
_entity_poly.entity_id
_entity_poly.type
_entity_poly.pdbx_seq_one_letter_code
_entity_poly.pdbx_strand_id
1 'polypeptide(L)'
;MSQKHLHSIHVSHYKHTAGCATEVMPVPDVVKISMSQHIGAPAKPLVAKGDRVLAGQKIGEAGGFISANVICSVSGTVKAIEPRRMVNGAMVPSIIVENDGEYETVEGVGEDRDPSTLSKEEIRSIVKEAGIVGLGGAGFPTHVKLTPKDENAIDYVIVNGAECEPYLTSDYRMLIEEPEKIVGGLKVILQLFDNAKGVIAIENNKPEAIKKLTEMVKDEPKITVCPLLTKYPQGGERSIIYAVTGRKVNSSMLPADAGCIVDNVDTVASIYMAVCKSTPLMRKIITITGDAVAEPQNFNVKLGTNYQELIEAAGGFKTEPEKIISGGPMMGQALFTVDVPVCKTSSALTCFTKDQVAAFEPTACIRCGRCVSVCPSHIVPVMMMKAAMNRDCETFEKINGMECMECGSCTYICPARRPLTQAFKEMRKTVAANRRKKG
;
A
#
# COMPACT_ATOMS: atom_id res chain seq x y z
N MET A 1 -5.92 26.22 14.40
CA MET A 1 -4.47 26.12 14.10
C MET A 1 -4.29 25.87 12.61
N SER A 2 -3.41 26.61 11.92
CA SER A 2 -3.09 26.33 10.50
C SER A 2 -2.47 24.93 10.40
N GLN A 3 -3.13 24.00 9.69
CA GLN A 3 -2.58 22.65 9.51
C GLN A 3 -1.29 22.75 8.68
N LYS A 4 -0.22 22.16 9.19
CA LYS A 4 1.06 22.07 8.47
C LYS A 4 0.88 21.11 7.30
N HIS A 5 1.34 21.46 6.12
CA HIS A 5 1.35 20.59 4.96
C HIS A 5 2.54 20.91 4.05
N LEU A 6 3.05 19.91 3.34
CA LEU A 6 4.03 20.10 2.27
C LEU A 6 3.35 20.69 1.03
N HIS A 7 4.14 21.07 0.02
CA HIS A 7 3.61 21.43 -1.29
C HIS A 7 2.78 20.26 -1.84
N SER A 8 1.68 20.59 -2.53
CA SER A 8 0.67 19.62 -2.89
C SER A 8 -0.21 20.16 -4.02
N ILE A 9 -1.03 19.31 -4.57
CA ILE A 9 -2.05 19.64 -5.57
C ILE A 9 -3.44 19.30 -5.07
N HIS A 10 -4.45 19.93 -5.65
CA HIS A 10 -5.82 19.47 -5.57
C HIS A 10 -6.10 18.60 -6.80
N VAL A 11 -6.60 17.40 -6.57
CA VAL A 11 -7.05 16.48 -7.61
C VAL A 11 -8.54 16.20 -7.44
N SER A 12 -9.24 15.94 -8.52
CA SER A 12 -10.64 15.47 -8.45
C SER A 12 -10.65 14.08 -7.82
N HIS A 13 -11.51 13.86 -6.84
CA HIS A 13 -11.42 12.65 -6.00
C HIS A 13 -12.04 11.42 -6.62
N TYR A 14 -13.13 11.57 -7.39
CA TYR A 14 -13.83 10.46 -8.08
C TYR A 14 -14.09 9.22 -7.19
N LYS A 15 -14.47 9.42 -5.92
CA LYS A 15 -14.72 8.37 -4.93
C LYS A 15 -16.08 7.69 -5.16
N HIS A 16 -16.33 7.16 -6.36
CA HIS A 16 -17.65 6.64 -6.77
C HIS A 16 -18.12 5.46 -5.91
N THR A 17 -17.19 4.65 -5.40
CA THR A 17 -17.46 3.48 -4.55
C THR A 17 -17.47 3.80 -3.05
N ALA A 18 -17.40 5.07 -2.64
CA ALA A 18 -17.40 5.44 -1.22
C ALA A 18 -18.68 4.99 -0.48
N GLY A 19 -19.83 5.02 -1.16
CA GLY A 19 -21.12 4.55 -0.64
C GLY A 19 -21.34 3.03 -0.76
N CYS A 20 -20.46 2.31 -1.47
CA CYS A 20 -20.61 0.87 -1.68
C CYS A 20 -19.97 0.11 -0.51
N ALA A 21 -20.77 -0.68 0.21
CA ALA A 21 -20.27 -1.57 1.25
C ALA A 21 -19.29 -2.59 0.67
N THR A 22 -18.31 -3.00 1.47
CA THR A 22 -17.35 -4.01 1.03
C THR A 22 -18.04 -5.37 0.88
N GLU A 23 -17.99 -5.96 -0.30
CA GLU A 23 -18.53 -7.28 -0.57
C GLU A 23 -17.45 -8.36 -0.43
N VAL A 24 -17.82 -9.51 0.10
CA VAL A 24 -16.94 -10.69 0.11
C VAL A 24 -16.98 -11.30 -1.29
N MET A 25 -15.84 -11.27 -1.97
CA MET A 25 -15.72 -11.88 -3.28
C MET A 25 -15.81 -13.41 -3.18
N PRO A 26 -16.54 -14.10 -4.08
CA PRO A 26 -16.45 -15.55 -4.20
C PRO A 26 -14.99 -15.99 -4.38
N VAL A 27 -14.60 -17.03 -3.68
CA VAL A 27 -13.22 -17.53 -3.78
C VAL A 27 -13.06 -18.31 -5.08
N PRO A 28 -12.05 -18.02 -5.91
CA PRO A 28 -11.86 -18.70 -7.18
C PRO A 28 -11.41 -20.15 -7.01
N ASP A 29 -11.61 -20.95 -8.06
CA ASP A 29 -11.16 -22.35 -8.09
C ASP A 29 -9.63 -22.48 -7.98
N VAL A 30 -8.89 -21.45 -8.39
CA VAL A 30 -7.42 -21.44 -8.38
C VAL A 30 -6.90 -20.11 -7.88
N VAL A 31 -6.01 -20.12 -6.88
CA VAL A 31 -5.26 -18.93 -6.45
C VAL A 31 -3.79 -19.04 -6.86
N LYS A 32 -3.20 -17.90 -7.25
CA LYS A 32 -1.80 -17.78 -7.71
C LYS A 32 -1.03 -16.94 -6.69
N ILE A 33 -0.37 -17.56 -5.72
CA ILE A 33 0.24 -16.87 -4.58
C ILE A 33 1.72 -16.61 -4.87
N SER A 34 2.08 -15.36 -5.10
CA SER A 34 3.44 -14.95 -5.43
C SER A 34 4.40 -15.07 -4.24
N MET A 35 5.64 -15.49 -4.51
CA MET A 35 6.72 -15.49 -3.51
C MET A 35 7.38 -14.11 -3.33
N SER A 36 7.02 -13.11 -4.13
CA SER A 36 7.51 -11.73 -4.04
C SER A 36 6.36 -10.73 -3.92
N GLN A 37 5.83 -10.58 -2.71
CA GLN A 37 4.71 -9.68 -2.39
C GLN A 37 5.13 -8.48 -1.53
N HIS A 38 6.44 -8.21 -1.43
CA HIS A 38 7.04 -7.19 -0.58
C HIS A 38 8.39 -6.74 -1.16
N ILE A 39 8.95 -5.66 -0.65
CA ILE A 39 10.32 -5.27 -0.98
C ILE A 39 11.32 -6.16 -0.25
N GLY A 40 12.54 -6.25 -0.80
CA GLY A 40 13.60 -7.07 -0.24
C GLY A 40 13.71 -8.45 -0.90
N ALA A 41 14.20 -9.43 -0.17
CA ALA A 41 14.41 -10.78 -0.68
C ALA A 41 13.07 -11.51 -0.86
N PRO A 42 12.82 -12.20 -1.99
CA PRO A 42 11.62 -13.03 -2.15
C PRO A 42 11.54 -14.13 -1.08
N ALA A 43 10.33 -14.55 -0.74
CA ALA A 43 10.14 -15.73 0.10
C ALA A 43 10.56 -17.02 -0.63
N LYS A 44 10.94 -18.02 0.15
CA LYS A 44 11.29 -19.36 -0.37
C LYS A 44 10.10 -20.29 -0.17
N PRO A 45 9.66 -21.02 -1.20
CA PRO A 45 8.57 -22.02 -1.06
C PRO A 45 8.91 -23.07 0.00
N LEU A 46 7.92 -23.43 0.82
CA LEU A 46 7.99 -24.49 1.82
C LEU A 46 7.21 -25.73 1.41
N VAL A 47 6.53 -25.70 0.26
CA VAL A 47 5.65 -26.75 -0.23
C VAL A 47 6.07 -27.16 -1.65
N ALA A 48 5.64 -28.34 -2.07
CA ALA A 48 5.89 -28.92 -3.38
C ALA A 48 4.57 -29.21 -4.12
N LYS A 49 4.66 -29.48 -5.43
CA LYS A 49 3.51 -29.93 -6.23
C LYS A 49 2.93 -31.21 -5.65
N GLY A 50 1.61 -31.22 -5.45
CA GLY A 50 0.84 -32.35 -4.90
C GLY A 50 0.60 -32.23 -3.40
N ASP A 51 1.26 -31.31 -2.68
CA ASP A 51 1.02 -31.11 -1.26
C ASP A 51 -0.39 -30.53 -1.01
N ARG A 52 -1.08 -31.08 0.01
CA ARG A 52 -2.27 -30.44 0.57
C ARG A 52 -1.83 -29.25 1.44
N VAL A 53 -2.53 -28.13 1.31
CA VAL A 53 -2.33 -26.92 2.11
C VAL A 53 -3.64 -26.46 2.73
N LEU A 54 -3.54 -25.79 3.88
CA LEU A 54 -4.67 -25.24 4.62
C LEU A 54 -4.68 -23.72 4.55
N ALA A 55 -5.85 -23.10 4.70
CA ALA A 55 -5.94 -21.66 4.83
C ALA A 55 -5.25 -21.20 6.14
N GLY A 56 -4.40 -20.18 6.06
CA GLY A 56 -3.56 -19.73 7.17
C GLY A 56 -2.21 -20.46 7.28
N GLN A 57 -1.95 -21.49 6.49
CA GLN A 57 -0.66 -22.18 6.48
C GLN A 57 0.44 -21.29 5.87
N LYS A 58 1.61 -21.25 6.52
CA LYS A 58 2.82 -20.65 5.95
C LYS A 58 3.34 -21.54 4.83
N ILE A 59 3.26 -21.06 3.60
CA ILE A 59 3.69 -21.76 2.38
C ILE A 59 4.96 -21.18 1.77
N GLY A 60 5.40 -20.01 2.26
CA GLY A 60 6.65 -19.40 1.89
C GLY A 60 7.32 -18.74 3.10
N GLU A 61 8.62 -18.99 3.27
CA GLU A 61 9.40 -18.43 4.35
C GLU A 61 10.22 -17.22 3.90
N ALA A 62 10.32 -16.22 4.76
CA ALA A 62 11.12 -15.02 4.50
C ALA A 62 12.54 -15.35 4.11
N GLY A 63 13.00 -14.83 2.95
CA GLY A 63 14.30 -15.15 2.36
C GLY A 63 15.47 -14.32 2.91
N GLY A 64 15.24 -13.40 3.88
CA GLY A 64 16.26 -12.53 4.44
C GLY A 64 15.72 -11.59 5.51
N PHE A 65 16.56 -10.66 5.99
CA PHE A 65 16.16 -9.69 7.02
C PHE A 65 15.01 -8.79 6.56
N ILE A 66 15.11 -8.21 5.36
CA ILE A 66 14.00 -7.48 4.71
C ILE A 66 13.29 -8.49 3.82
N SER A 67 12.33 -9.19 4.36
CA SER A 67 11.49 -10.19 3.73
C SER A 67 10.28 -10.48 4.61
N ALA A 68 9.26 -11.15 4.09
CA ALA A 68 8.08 -11.54 4.84
C ALA A 68 7.59 -12.93 4.42
N ASN A 69 7.00 -13.64 5.36
CA ASN A 69 6.37 -14.93 5.12
C ASN A 69 5.19 -14.79 4.14
N VAL A 70 4.90 -15.85 3.42
CA VAL A 70 3.76 -15.96 2.52
C VAL A 70 2.80 -17.02 3.06
N ILE A 71 1.55 -16.63 3.21
CA ILE A 71 0.49 -17.43 3.82
C ILE A 71 -0.47 -17.90 2.73
N CYS A 72 -0.92 -19.14 2.82
CA CYS A 72 -1.96 -19.65 1.95
C CYS A 72 -3.32 -19.05 2.31
N SER A 73 -4.04 -18.57 1.31
CA SER A 73 -5.32 -17.89 1.49
C SER A 73 -6.54 -18.81 1.40
N VAL A 74 -6.36 -20.05 0.97
CA VAL A 74 -7.38 -21.09 0.79
C VAL A 74 -6.87 -22.43 1.29
N SER A 75 -7.75 -23.42 1.49
CA SER A 75 -7.37 -24.82 1.55
C SER A 75 -7.39 -25.47 0.17
N GLY A 76 -6.60 -26.52 -0.05
CA GLY A 76 -6.56 -27.19 -1.33
C GLY A 76 -5.25 -27.91 -1.63
N THR A 77 -4.96 -28.12 -2.91
CA THR A 77 -3.77 -28.85 -3.36
C THR A 77 -2.86 -27.97 -4.21
N VAL A 78 -1.57 -28.02 -3.95
CA VAL A 78 -0.54 -27.34 -4.76
C VAL A 78 -0.46 -27.97 -6.14
N LYS A 79 -0.94 -27.29 -7.16
CA LYS A 79 -0.97 -27.74 -8.55
C LYS A 79 0.38 -27.59 -9.24
N ALA A 80 1.06 -26.47 -8.97
CA ALA A 80 2.36 -26.14 -9.56
C ALA A 80 3.07 -25.06 -8.75
N ILE A 81 4.39 -24.96 -8.94
CA ILE A 81 5.20 -23.79 -8.56
C ILE A 81 5.88 -23.32 -9.84
N GLU A 82 5.45 -22.19 -10.36
CA GLU A 82 5.90 -21.70 -11.65
C GLU A 82 5.92 -20.16 -11.71
N PRO A 83 6.72 -19.57 -12.61
CA PRO A 83 6.75 -18.13 -12.77
C PRO A 83 5.39 -17.59 -13.25
N ARG A 84 4.86 -16.56 -12.53
CA ARG A 84 3.68 -15.80 -12.92
C ARG A 84 4.00 -14.34 -13.03
N ARG A 85 3.28 -13.66 -13.90
CA ARG A 85 3.45 -12.23 -14.14
C ARG A 85 2.90 -11.43 -12.96
N MET A 86 3.66 -10.44 -12.57
CA MET A 86 3.29 -9.49 -11.53
C MET A 86 2.92 -8.13 -12.13
N VAL A 87 2.32 -7.24 -11.34
CA VAL A 87 1.93 -5.87 -11.74
C VAL A 87 3.06 -5.12 -12.45
N ASN A 88 4.31 -5.27 -12.00
CA ASN A 88 5.49 -4.62 -12.58
C ASN A 88 6.04 -5.31 -13.85
N GLY A 89 5.32 -6.31 -14.39
CA GLY A 89 5.72 -7.08 -15.55
C GLY A 89 6.75 -8.19 -15.29
N ALA A 90 7.32 -8.28 -14.08
CA ALA A 90 8.29 -9.32 -13.74
C ALA A 90 7.62 -10.70 -13.66
N MET A 91 8.35 -11.73 -14.07
CA MET A 91 7.97 -13.12 -13.87
C MET A 91 8.55 -13.61 -12.54
N VAL A 92 7.69 -14.01 -11.62
CA VAL A 92 8.08 -14.37 -10.24
C VAL A 92 7.54 -15.74 -9.89
N PRO A 93 8.34 -16.62 -9.24
CA PRO A 93 7.86 -17.89 -8.73
C PRO A 93 6.60 -17.71 -7.89
N SER A 94 5.57 -18.44 -8.23
CA SER A 94 4.25 -18.40 -7.56
C SER A 94 3.76 -19.81 -7.31
N ILE A 95 3.16 -20.03 -6.15
CA ILE A 95 2.51 -21.28 -5.79
C ILE A 95 1.07 -21.20 -6.30
N ILE A 96 0.71 -22.15 -7.13
CA ILE A 96 -0.63 -22.31 -7.70
C ILE A 96 -1.37 -23.33 -6.85
N VAL A 97 -2.43 -22.89 -6.18
CA VAL A 97 -3.26 -23.76 -5.33
C VAL A 97 -4.63 -23.93 -5.97
N GLU A 98 -5.03 -25.18 -6.20
CA GLU A 98 -6.38 -25.55 -6.56
C GLU A 98 -7.21 -25.61 -5.29
N ASN A 99 -8.19 -24.70 -5.19
CA ASN A 99 -9.07 -24.56 -4.03
C ASN A 99 -10.01 -25.76 -3.95
N ASP A 100 -10.14 -26.36 -2.76
CA ASP A 100 -11.03 -27.50 -2.55
C ASP A 100 -12.46 -27.09 -2.13
N GLY A 101 -12.67 -25.80 -1.85
CA GLY A 101 -13.96 -25.26 -1.40
C GLY A 101 -14.31 -25.57 0.06
N GLU A 102 -13.45 -26.30 0.77
CA GLU A 102 -13.69 -26.70 2.18
C GLU A 102 -13.29 -25.60 3.16
N TYR A 103 -12.35 -24.72 2.77
CA TYR A 103 -11.81 -23.61 3.59
C TYR A 103 -11.26 -24.06 4.95
N GLU A 104 -10.74 -25.28 5.02
CA GLU A 104 -10.10 -25.81 6.22
C GLU A 104 -8.92 -24.91 6.61
N THR A 105 -8.85 -24.52 7.88
CA THR A 105 -7.80 -23.66 8.42
C THR A 105 -6.79 -24.43 9.23
N VAL A 106 -5.57 -23.89 9.36
CA VAL A 106 -4.64 -24.41 10.36
C VAL A 106 -5.21 -24.19 11.76
N GLU A 107 -4.82 -25.06 12.70
CA GLU A 107 -5.26 -24.99 14.10
C GLU A 107 -5.00 -23.62 14.70
N GLY A 108 -5.94 -23.12 15.48
CA GLY A 108 -5.88 -21.84 16.17
C GLY A 108 -6.25 -20.61 15.33
N VAL A 109 -6.47 -20.72 14.01
CA VAL A 109 -6.91 -19.58 13.21
C VAL A 109 -8.32 -19.16 13.60
N GLY A 110 -8.49 -17.86 13.91
CA GLY A 110 -9.77 -17.28 14.33
C GLY A 110 -9.98 -17.28 15.86
N GLU A 111 -9.09 -17.93 16.62
CA GLU A 111 -9.18 -17.94 18.07
C GLU A 111 -8.84 -16.57 18.67
N ASP A 112 -9.59 -16.22 19.70
CA ASP A 112 -9.36 -14.99 20.47
C ASP A 112 -8.10 -15.10 21.32
N ARG A 113 -7.30 -14.04 21.33
CA ARG A 113 -6.11 -13.90 22.15
C ARG A 113 -6.10 -12.55 22.85
N ASP A 114 -5.80 -12.54 24.15
CA ASP A 114 -5.60 -11.31 24.90
C ASP A 114 -4.19 -10.75 24.62
N PRO A 115 -4.06 -9.61 23.93
CA PRO A 115 -2.75 -9.03 23.63
C PRO A 115 -2.03 -8.52 24.87
N SER A 116 -2.72 -8.28 25.99
CA SER A 116 -2.12 -7.77 27.23
C SER A 116 -1.23 -8.80 27.93
N THR A 117 -1.39 -10.08 27.57
CA THR A 117 -0.59 -11.18 28.13
C THR A 117 0.71 -11.43 27.36
N LEU A 118 0.90 -10.75 26.25
CA LEU A 118 2.04 -10.94 25.34
C LEU A 118 3.18 -9.95 25.63
N SER A 119 4.41 -10.44 25.54
CA SER A 119 5.60 -9.59 25.50
C SER A 119 5.72 -8.85 24.17
N LYS A 120 6.55 -7.80 24.14
CA LYS A 120 6.84 -7.04 22.91
C LYS A 120 7.42 -7.94 21.80
N GLU A 121 8.28 -8.89 22.17
CA GLU A 121 8.91 -9.85 21.26
C GLU A 121 7.90 -10.83 20.68
N GLU A 122 6.96 -11.32 21.49
CA GLU A 122 5.89 -12.21 21.03
C GLU A 122 4.98 -11.49 20.04
N ILE A 123 4.58 -10.24 20.31
CA ILE A 123 3.78 -9.45 19.36
C ILE A 123 4.51 -9.30 18.02
N ARG A 124 5.82 -8.95 18.04
CA ARG A 124 6.62 -8.82 16.80
C ARG A 124 6.75 -10.15 16.06
N SER A 125 6.93 -11.23 16.79
CA SER A 125 7.01 -12.58 16.24
C SER A 125 5.70 -12.98 15.56
N ILE A 126 4.55 -12.73 16.20
CA ILE A 126 3.22 -12.99 15.62
C ILE A 126 3.03 -12.18 14.32
N VAL A 127 3.38 -10.89 14.32
CA VAL A 127 3.29 -10.03 13.12
C VAL A 127 4.17 -10.56 11.98
N LYS A 128 5.37 -11.07 12.30
CA LYS A 128 6.29 -11.69 11.33
C LYS A 128 5.70 -12.99 10.79
N GLU A 129 5.28 -13.89 11.66
CA GLU A 129 4.74 -15.19 11.26
C GLU A 129 3.43 -15.05 10.47
N ALA A 130 2.61 -14.07 10.79
CA ALA A 130 1.40 -13.75 10.03
C ALA A 130 1.67 -13.16 8.64
N GLY A 131 2.93 -12.90 8.29
CA GLY A 131 3.33 -12.38 6.97
C GLY A 131 2.89 -10.96 6.69
N ILE A 132 2.70 -10.11 7.72
CA ILE A 132 2.20 -8.75 7.56
C ILE A 132 3.28 -7.82 7.00
N VAL A 133 2.89 -7.04 6.00
CA VAL A 133 3.70 -6.00 5.36
C VAL A 133 2.90 -4.70 5.27
N GLY A 134 3.55 -3.60 4.92
CA GLY A 134 2.86 -2.34 4.67
C GLY A 134 1.91 -2.44 3.48
N LEU A 135 0.61 -2.50 3.73
CA LEU A 135 -0.43 -2.82 2.74
C LEU A 135 -0.85 -1.61 1.89
N GLY A 136 -0.53 -0.39 2.29
CA GLY A 136 -0.84 0.84 1.56
C GLY A 136 0.30 1.37 0.67
N GLY A 137 1.35 0.58 0.42
CA GLY A 137 2.52 1.06 -0.32
C GLY A 137 3.44 -0.04 -0.83
N ALA A 138 4.76 0.13 -0.63
CA ALA A 138 5.79 -0.72 -1.21
C ALA A 138 5.93 -2.12 -0.56
N GLY A 139 5.11 -2.45 0.43
CA GLY A 139 5.17 -3.77 1.08
C GLY A 139 6.40 -3.94 1.98
N PHE A 140 6.79 -2.90 2.72
CA PHE A 140 7.89 -3.05 3.69
C PHE A 140 7.44 -3.99 4.83
N PRO A 141 8.27 -4.99 5.24
CA PRO A 141 7.92 -5.94 6.29
C PRO A 141 7.60 -5.23 7.61
N THR A 142 6.39 -5.44 8.13
CA THR A 142 5.88 -4.67 9.28
C THR A 142 6.65 -5.00 10.56
N HIS A 143 7.05 -6.26 10.77
CA HIS A 143 7.86 -6.63 11.93
C HIS A 143 9.20 -5.89 12.01
N VAL A 144 9.83 -5.59 10.85
CA VAL A 144 11.07 -4.79 10.79
C VAL A 144 10.78 -3.34 11.19
N LYS A 145 9.67 -2.77 10.69
CA LYS A 145 9.23 -1.42 11.04
C LYS A 145 8.96 -1.28 12.55
N LEU A 146 8.36 -2.32 13.15
CA LEU A 146 8.05 -2.37 14.58
C LEU A 146 9.25 -2.71 15.46
N THR A 147 10.45 -2.83 14.89
CA THR A 147 11.72 -3.07 15.59
C THR A 147 12.71 -1.95 15.26
N PRO A 148 12.45 -0.70 15.69
CA PRO A 148 13.39 0.40 15.48
C PRO A 148 14.65 0.21 16.32
N LYS A 149 15.73 0.93 16.00
CA LYS A 149 16.99 0.87 16.76
C LYS A 149 16.84 1.35 18.20
N ASP A 150 15.98 2.33 18.42
CA ASP A 150 15.65 2.87 19.73
C ASP A 150 14.12 2.99 19.85
N GLU A 151 13.55 2.12 20.68
CA GLU A 151 12.10 2.10 20.94
C GLU A 151 11.65 3.31 21.76
N ASN A 152 12.52 3.82 22.64
CA ASN A 152 12.20 4.95 23.51
C ASN A 152 12.15 6.28 22.73
N ALA A 153 12.76 6.34 21.54
CA ALA A 153 12.72 7.50 20.66
C ALA A 153 11.40 7.61 19.88
N ILE A 154 10.52 6.61 19.95
CA ILE A 154 9.24 6.64 19.23
C ILE A 154 8.20 7.40 20.05
N ASP A 155 7.80 8.57 19.54
CA ASP A 155 6.80 9.45 20.15
C ASP A 155 5.40 9.29 19.55
N TYR A 156 5.33 8.82 18.28
CA TYR A 156 4.08 8.74 17.53
C TYR A 156 3.94 7.43 16.76
N VAL A 157 2.78 6.81 16.91
CA VAL A 157 2.29 5.75 15.99
C VAL A 157 1.15 6.36 15.18
N ILE A 158 1.37 6.53 13.88
CA ILE A 158 0.43 7.21 12.98
C ILE A 158 -0.26 6.14 12.10
N VAL A 159 -1.57 6.03 12.25
CA VAL A 159 -2.41 5.28 11.34
C VAL A 159 -2.75 6.15 10.16
N ASN A 160 -2.29 5.76 8.98
CA ASN A 160 -2.51 6.48 7.73
C ASN A 160 -3.85 6.08 7.11
N GLY A 161 -4.87 6.88 7.35
CA GLY A 161 -6.21 6.82 6.76
C GLY A 161 -6.48 7.94 5.75
N ALA A 162 -5.44 8.58 5.21
CA ALA A 162 -5.62 9.69 4.27
C ALA A 162 -6.31 9.25 2.97
N GLU A 163 -5.84 8.15 2.33
CA GLU A 163 -6.37 7.65 1.05
C GLU A 163 -6.52 8.75 0.00
N CYS A 164 -5.41 9.48 -0.25
CA CYS A 164 -5.40 10.66 -1.11
C CYS A 164 -5.41 10.34 -2.63
N GLU A 165 -5.18 9.10 -3.03
CA GLU A 165 -5.30 8.67 -4.43
C GLU A 165 -6.74 8.81 -4.93
N PRO A 166 -6.98 9.42 -6.10
CA PRO A 166 -8.32 9.42 -6.71
C PRO A 166 -8.86 8.01 -6.94
N TYR A 167 -10.16 7.87 -6.94
CA TYR A 167 -10.93 6.65 -7.18
C TYR A 167 -10.92 5.62 -6.04
N LEU A 168 -9.85 5.47 -5.27
CA LEU A 168 -9.73 4.45 -4.22
C LEU A 168 -10.63 4.76 -3.01
N THR A 169 -11.26 3.73 -2.47
CA THR A 169 -12.16 3.83 -1.30
C THR A 169 -12.01 2.66 -0.32
N SER A 170 -11.08 1.75 -0.56
CA SER A 170 -10.84 0.57 0.28
C SER A 170 -10.50 0.93 1.73
N ASP A 171 -9.62 1.92 1.94
CA ASP A 171 -9.25 2.37 3.28
C ASP A 171 -10.42 3.11 3.97
N TYR A 172 -11.18 3.93 3.21
CA TYR A 172 -12.36 4.61 3.74
C TYR A 172 -13.42 3.60 4.20
N ARG A 173 -13.68 2.56 3.43
CA ARG A 173 -14.65 1.52 3.83
C ARG A 173 -14.21 0.81 5.10
N MET A 174 -12.94 0.48 5.25
CA MET A 174 -12.41 -0.09 6.49
C MET A 174 -12.59 0.83 7.69
N LEU A 175 -12.35 2.15 7.53
CA LEU A 175 -12.57 3.14 8.59
C LEU A 175 -14.04 3.20 9.05
N ILE A 176 -14.99 2.91 8.14
CA ILE A 176 -16.42 2.90 8.43
C ILE A 176 -16.90 1.53 8.93
N GLU A 177 -16.47 0.46 8.28
CA GLU A 177 -17.00 -0.90 8.51
C GLU A 177 -16.31 -1.63 9.64
N GLU A 178 -14.99 -1.44 9.81
CA GLU A 178 -14.15 -2.19 10.76
C GLU A 178 -13.33 -1.28 11.69
N PRO A 179 -13.87 -0.17 12.23
CA PRO A 179 -13.09 0.79 13.02
C PRO A 179 -12.50 0.19 14.31
N GLU A 180 -13.16 -0.81 14.90
CA GLU A 180 -12.68 -1.56 16.08
C GLU A 180 -11.39 -2.32 15.81
N LYS A 181 -11.19 -2.85 14.59
CA LYS A 181 -9.94 -3.50 14.21
C LYS A 181 -8.79 -2.49 14.10
N ILE A 182 -9.10 -1.27 13.66
CA ILE A 182 -8.13 -0.18 13.52
C ILE A 182 -7.70 0.33 14.90
N VAL A 183 -8.67 0.61 15.78
CA VAL A 183 -8.39 1.06 17.15
C VAL A 183 -7.69 -0.04 17.94
N GLY A 184 -8.16 -1.29 17.85
CA GLY A 184 -7.55 -2.44 18.51
C GLY A 184 -6.12 -2.70 18.05
N GLY A 185 -5.86 -2.65 16.73
CA GLY A 185 -4.52 -2.80 16.18
C GLY A 185 -3.58 -1.68 16.58
N LEU A 186 -4.07 -0.43 16.65
CA LEU A 186 -3.30 0.69 17.16
C LEU A 186 -2.92 0.49 18.63
N LYS A 187 -3.85 0.00 19.47
CA LYS A 187 -3.57 -0.36 20.87
C LYS A 187 -2.49 -1.42 20.98
N VAL A 188 -2.52 -2.46 20.14
CA VAL A 188 -1.47 -3.50 20.09
C VAL A 188 -0.11 -2.89 19.74
N ILE A 189 -0.04 -2.00 18.72
CA ILE A 189 1.22 -1.35 18.35
C ILE A 189 1.74 -0.46 19.49
N LEU A 190 0.85 0.25 20.18
CA LEU A 190 1.23 1.11 21.32
C LEU A 190 1.80 0.35 22.52
N GLN A 191 1.54 -0.96 22.66
CA GLN A 191 2.20 -1.79 23.67
C GLN A 191 3.71 -1.97 23.42
N LEU A 192 4.15 -1.77 22.16
CA LEU A 192 5.57 -1.87 21.80
C LEU A 192 6.37 -0.62 22.17
N PHE A 193 5.71 0.54 22.37
CA PHE A 193 6.35 1.85 22.50
C PHE A 193 5.77 2.64 23.69
N ASP A 194 6.44 2.61 24.83
CA ASP A 194 5.93 3.12 26.10
C ASP A 194 5.61 4.63 26.06
N ASN A 195 6.42 5.41 25.31
CA ASN A 195 6.30 6.85 25.19
C ASN A 195 5.36 7.31 24.07
N ALA A 196 4.93 6.40 23.18
CA ALA A 196 4.23 6.76 21.98
C ALA A 196 2.76 7.14 22.22
N LYS A 197 2.30 8.10 21.40
CA LYS A 197 0.88 8.44 21.23
C LYS A 197 0.40 7.92 19.88
N GLY A 198 -0.82 7.38 19.87
CA GLY A 198 -1.50 6.92 18.65
C GLY A 198 -2.25 8.08 17.98
N VAL A 199 -2.08 8.20 16.67
CA VAL A 199 -2.78 9.21 15.88
C VAL A 199 -3.43 8.55 14.67
N ILE A 200 -4.76 8.60 14.57
CA ILE A 200 -5.49 8.15 13.38
C ILE A 200 -5.68 9.37 12.48
N ALA A 201 -4.91 9.44 11.39
CA ALA A 201 -4.85 10.60 10.52
C ALA A 201 -5.72 10.37 9.28
N ILE A 202 -6.77 11.17 9.11
CA ILE A 202 -7.83 10.99 8.11
C ILE A 202 -8.08 12.31 7.38
N GLU A 203 -8.17 12.30 6.05
CA GLU A 203 -8.53 13.50 5.28
C GLU A 203 -9.96 13.97 5.59
N ASN A 204 -10.15 15.31 5.64
CA ASN A 204 -11.41 15.94 6.04
C ASN A 204 -12.57 15.77 5.02
N ASN A 205 -12.31 15.15 3.88
CA ASN A 205 -13.35 14.68 2.96
C ASN A 205 -14.06 13.37 3.43
N LYS A 206 -13.68 12.85 4.61
CA LYS A 206 -14.25 11.64 5.24
C LYS A 206 -14.87 11.96 6.62
N PRO A 207 -15.85 12.88 6.70
CA PRO A 207 -16.39 13.39 7.97
C PRO A 207 -17.04 12.30 8.83
N GLU A 208 -17.66 11.31 8.20
CA GLU A 208 -18.31 10.19 8.89
C GLU A 208 -17.29 9.33 9.63
N ALA A 209 -16.18 8.96 8.97
CA ALA A 209 -15.09 8.19 9.58
C ALA A 209 -14.45 8.97 10.74
N ILE A 210 -14.21 10.27 10.55
CA ILE A 210 -13.65 11.14 11.60
C ILE A 210 -14.58 11.14 12.81
N LYS A 211 -15.89 11.37 12.61
CA LYS A 211 -16.88 11.40 13.70
C LYS A 211 -16.91 10.06 14.45
N LYS A 212 -17.05 8.95 13.72
CA LYS A 212 -17.15 7.60 14.28
C LYS A 212 -15.92 7.25 15.13
N LEU A 213 -14.72 7.44 14.58
CA LEU A 213 -13.48 7.12 15.28
C LEU A 213 -13.20 8.07 16.45
N THR A 214 -13.53 9.37 16.32
CA THR A 214 -13.39 10.32 17.44
C THR A 214 -14.25 9.91 18.64
N GLU A 215 -15.49 9.50 18.40
CA GLU A 215 -16.36 9.01 19.48
C GLU A 215 -15.83 7.71 20.09
N MET A 216 -15.30 6.81 19.26
CA MET A 216 -14.77 5.52 19.72
C MET A 216 -13.53 5.65 20.60
N VAL A 217 -12.68 6.66 20.35
CA VAL A 217 -11.43 6.85 21.09
C VAL A 217 -11.50 7.94 22.15
N LYS A 218 -12.69 8.46 22.48
CA LYS A 218 -12.85 9.60 23.41
C LYS A 218 -12.30 9.32 24.81
N ASP A 219 -12.38 8.07 25.24
CA ASP A 219 -11.90 7.62 26.56
C ASP A 219 -10.49 7.01 26.51
N GLU A 220 -9.80 7.09 25.38
CA GLU A 220 -8.46 6.56 25.15
C GLU A 220 -7.40 7.66 25.27
N PRO A 221 -6.72 7.80 26.43
CA PRO A 221 -5.85 8.96 26.69
C PRO A 221 -4.63 9.05 25.77
N LYS A 222 -4.20 7.92 25.18
CA LYS A 222 -3.05 7.87 24.26
C LYS A 222 -3.43 7.94 22.78
N ILE A 223 -4.73 7.94 22.42
CA ILE A 223 -5.16 7.88 21.02
C ILE A 223 -5.95 9.14 20.63
N THR A 224 -5.65 9.71 19.48
CA THR A 224 -6.38 10.86 18.94
C THR A 224 -6.69 10.67 17.46
N VAL A 225 -7.80 11.26 16.99
CA VAL A 225 -8.10 11.39 15.57
C VAL A 225 -7.63 12.75 15.09
N CYS A 226 -6.82 12.77 14.01
CA CYS A 226 -6.29 13.99 13.41
C CYS A 226 -6.90 14.19 12.02
N PRO A 227 -7.88 15.12 11.86
CA PRO A 227 -8.36 15.50 10.53
C PRO A 227 -7.25 16.20 9.74
N LEU A 228 -6.99 15.72 8.52
CA LEU A 228 -6.02 16.27 7.59
C LEU A 228 -6.70 17.08 6.49
N LEU A 229 -6.02 18.09 5.94
CA LEU A 229 -6.48 18.76 4.73
C LEU A 229 -6.48 17.75 3.57
N THR A 230 -7.60 17.70 2.83
CA THR A 230 -7.70 16.90 1.62
C THR A 230 -6.84 17.51 0.51
N LYS A 231 -5.72 16.87 0.24
CA LYS A 231 -4.71 17.28 -0.75
C LYS A 231 -3.91 16.07 -1.22
N TYR A 232 -3.29 16.18 -2.36
CA TYR A 232 -2.42 15.14 -2.88
C TYR A 232 -0.94 15.61 -2.94
N PRO A 233 0.05 14.86 -2.43
CA PRO A 233 -0.01 13.53 -1.81
C PRO A 233 -0.03 13.57 -0.27
N GLN A 234 -1.18 13.80 0.34
CA GLN A 234 -1.30 13.90 1.80
C GLN A 234 -0.98 12.59 2.53
N GLY A 235 -1.36 11.44 1.94
CA GLY A 235 -1.08 10.09 2.47
C GLY A 235 0.37 9.61 2.25
N GLY A 236 1.21 10.37 1.55
CA GLY A 236 2.63 10.05 1.45
C GLY A 236 3.29 10.08 2.85
N GLU A 237 4.11 9.07 3.17
CA GLU A 237 4.68 8.90 4.52
C GLU A 237 5.33 10.17 5.07
N ARG A 238 6.16 10.87 4.27
CA ARG A 238 6.78 12.14 4.66
C ARG A 238 5.76 13.28 4.84
N SER A 239 4.71 13.29 4.02
CA SER A 239 3.66 14.31 4.09
C SER A 239 2.83 14.16 5.36
N ILE A 240 2.44 12.92 5.70
CA ILE A 240 1.62 12.65 6.88
C ILE A 240 2.40 12.86 8.19
N ILE A 241 3.68 12.48 8.25
CA ILE A 241 4.56 12.78 9.38
C ILE A 241 4.63 14.28 9.60
N TYR A 242 4.87 15.05 8.53
CA TYR A 242 4.95 16.52 8.65
C TYR A 242 3.61 17.13 9.07
N ALA A 243 2.49 16.65 8.51
CA ALA A 243 1.17 17.17 8.85
C ALA A 243 0.80 16.93 10.32
N VAL A 244 1.11 15.74 10.85
CA VAL A 244 0.78 15.34 12.23
C VAL A 244 1.76 15.95 13.23
N THR A 245 3.07 15.89 12.95
CA THR A 245 4.11 16.21 13.95
C THR A 245 4.88 17.50 13.68
N GLY A 246 4.89 17.98 12.43
CA GLY A 246 5.76 19.06 11.97
C GLY A 246 7.22 18.65 11.73
N ARG A 247 7.56 17.36 11.92
CA ARG A 247 8.89 16.82 11.68
C ARG A 247 9.11 16.56 10.19
N LYS A 248 10.34 16.72 9.72
CA LYS A 248 10.72 16.51 8.33
C LYS A 248 11.57 15.25 8.20
N VAL A 249 11.29 14.45 7.16
CA VAL A 249 12.03 13.23 6.83
C VAL A 249 12.56 13.36 5.40
N ASN A 250 13.83 13.04 5.18
CA ASN A 250 14.48 13.01 3.87
C ASN A 250 14.70 11.57 3.36
N SER A 251 15.38 11.41 2.21
CA SER A 251 15.57 10.09 1.59
C SER A 251 16.55 9.16 2.33
N SER A 252 17.36 9.69 3.22
CA SER A 252 18.32 8.94 4.03
C SER A 252 17.80 8.56 5.41
N MET A 253 16.63 9.09 5.79
CA MET A 253 15.97 8.85 7.07
C MET A 253 14.84 7.84 6.94
N LEU A 254 14.64 7.05 7.98
CA LEU A 254 13.42 6.29 8.21
C LEU A 254 12.45 7.11 9.07
N PRO A 255 11.14 6.84 9.05
CA PRO A 255 10.17 7.44 9.96
C PRO A 255 10.57 7.36 11.44
N ALA A 256 11.18 6.24 11.85
CA ALA A 256 11.68 6.02 13.21
C ALA A 256 12.78 7.03 13.61
N ASP A 257 13.60 7.49 12.67
CA ASP A 257 14.62 8.54 12.94
C ASP A 257 13.96 9.89 13.27
N ALA A 258 12.69 10.06 12.90
CA ALA A 258 11.86 11.20 13.27
C ALA A 258 10.90 10.86 14.44
N GLY A 259 11.14 9.78 15.17
CA GLY A 259 10.31 9.35 16.29
C GLY A 259 8.90 8.86 15.89
N CYS A 260 8.73 8.37 14.66
CA CYS A 260 7.42 8.00 14.14
C CYS A 260 7.40 6.57 13.58
N ILE A 261 6.31 5.85 13.87
CA ILE A 261 5.91 4.66 13.13
C ILE A 261 4.67 5.05 12.30
N VAL A 262 4.66 4.71 11.02
CA VAL A 262 3.52 5.01 10.13
C VAL A 262 3.03 3.73 9.48
N ASP A 263 1.78 3.35 9.72
CA ASP A 263 1.15 2.19 9.11
C ASP A 263 -0.21 2.56 8.48
N ASN A 264 -0.50 1.96 7.33
CA ASN A 264 -1.79 2.09 6.66
C ASN A 264 -2.91 1.42 7.49
N VAL A 265 -4.15 1.86 7.36
CA VAL A 265 -5.31 1.31 8.09
C VAL A 265 -5.45 -0.20 7.94
N ASP A 266 -5.28 -0.76 6.74
CA ASP A 266 -5.39 -2.20 6.51
C ASP A 266 -4.22 -2.98 7.16
N THR A 267 -3.03 -2.39 7.23
CA THR A 267 -1.89 -2.96 7.98
C THR A 267 -2.22 -3.05 9.46
N VAL A 268 -2.75 -1.98 10.04
CA VAL A 268 -3.12 -1.92 11.47
C VAL A 268 -4.24 -2.91 11.79
N ALA A 269 -5.27 -2.99 10.94
CA ALA A 269 -6.34 -3.98 11.08
C ALA A 269 -5.81 -5.42 10.95
N SER A 270 -4.83 -5.66 10.07
CA SER A 270 -4.21 -6.97 9.91
C SER A 270 -3.36 -7.36 11.13
N ILE A 271 -2.71 -6.39 11.80
CA ILE A 271 -2.03 -6.62 13.08
C ILE A 271 -3.04 -7.05 14.15
N TYR A 272 -4.19 -6.35 14.24
CA TYR A 272 -5.26 -6.76 15.16
C TYR A 272 -5.71 -8.20 14.88
N MET A 273 -5.97 -8.54 13.62
CA MET A 273 -6.39 -9.90 13.25
C MET A 273 -5.36 -10.95 13.62
N ALA A 274 -4.08 -10.68 13.41
CA ALA A 274 -3.02 -11.63 13.73
C ALA A 274 -2.81 -11.79 15.25
N VAL A 275 -2.78 -10.69 15.98
CA VAL A 275 -2.44 -10.69 17.41
C VAL A 275 -3.64 -11.04 18.26
N CYS A 276 -4.81 -10.46 18.01
CA CYS A 276 -6.01 -10.63 18.84
C CYS A 276 -6.95 -11.75 18.36
N LYS A 277 -6.86 -12.14 17.08
CA LYS A 277 -7.76 -13.13 16.44
C LYS A 277 -6.99 -14.27 15.78
N SER A 278 -5.73 -14.45 16.10
CA SER A 278 -4.86 -15.53 15.58
C SER A 278 -4.98 -15.77 14.07
N THR A 279 -5.37 -14.73 13.32
CA THR A 279 -5.67 -14.82 11.87
C THR A 279 -4.56 -14.14 11.05
N PRO A 280 -3.74 -14.91 10.32
CA PRO A 280 -2.68 -14.34 9.50
C PRO A 280 -3.21 -13.61 8.25
N LEU A 281 -2.31 -12.92 7.53
CA LEU A 281 -2.68 -12.12 6.36
C LEU A 281 -3.02 -13.01 5.17
N MET A 282 -4.30 -13.18 4.89
CA MET A 282 -4.86 -14.00 3.80
C MET A 282 -5.72 -13.23 2.82
N ARG A 283 -6.02 -11.96 3.10
CA ARG A 283 -6.99 -11.19 2.34
C ARG A 283 -6.52 -9.77 2.06
N LYS A 284 -7.20 -9.10 1.13
CA LYS A 284 -7.02 -7.69 0.83
C LYS A 284 -8.36 -7.05 0.45
N ILE A 285 -8.59 -5.79 0.85
CA ILE A 285 -9.71 -5.02 0.31
C ILE A 285 -9.23 -4.28 -0.94
N ILE A 286 -9.93 -4.47 -2.05
CA ILE A 286 -9.58 -3.93 -3.37
C ILE A 286 -10.75 -3.12 -3.91
N THR A 287 -10.49 -1.90 -4.36
CA THR A 287 -11.45 -1.09 -5.10
C THR A 287 -11.38 -1.41 -6.58
N ILE A 288 -12.47 -1.84 -7.20
CA ILE A 288 -12.60 -1.98 -8.65
C ILE A 288 -13.44 -0.81 -9.14
N THR A 289 -12.89 0.01 -10.05
CA THR A 289 -13.49 1.29 -10.40
C THR A 289 -13.01 1.82 -11.75
N GLY A 290 -13.54 2.97 -12.14
CA GLY A 290 -13.27 3.61 -13.43
C GLY A 290 -14.50 3.64 -14.30
N ASP A 291 -14.47 4.42 -15.37
CA ASP A 291 -15.62 4.63 -16.26
C ASP A 291 -15.86 3.44 -17.22
N ALA A 292 -14.91 2.51 -17.33
CA ALA A 292 -15.06 1.29 -18.13
C ALA A 292 -15.72 0.13 -17.36
N VAL A 293 -15.70 0.13 -16.01
CA VAL A 293 -16.26 -0.95 -15.18
C VAL A 293 -17.78 -0.86 -15.14
N ALA A 294 -18.47 -2.01 -15.25
CA ALA A 294 -19.92 -2.05 -15.27
C ALA A 294 -20.50 -1.68 -13.88
N GLU A 295 -20.03 -2.34 -12.84
CA GLU A 295 -20.51 -2.20 -11.45
C GLU A 295 -19.32 -1.93 -10.53
N PRO A 296 -18.85 -0.66 -10.41
CA PRO A 296 -17.74 -0.33 -9.52
C PRO A 296 -18.04 -0.69 -8.06
N GLN A 297 -17.11 -1.41 -7.40
CA GLN A 297 -17.32 -1.98 -6.07
C GLN A 297 -16.02 -2.10 -5.26
N ASN A 298 -16.14 -2.29 -3.94
CA ASN A 298 -15.06 -2.68 -3.06
C ASN A 298 -15.22 -4.17 -2.69
N PHE A 299 -14.16 -4.96 -2.88
CA PHE A 299 -14.18 -6.38 -2.59
C PHE A 299 -13.20 -6.76 -1.50
N ASN A 300 -13.62 -7.64 -0.58
CA ASN A 300 -12.74 -8.39 0.30
C ASN A 300 -12.30 -9.66 -0.42
N VAL A 301 -11.04 -9.73 -0.80
CA VAL A 301 -10.49 -10.69 -1.77
C VAL A 301 -9.43 -11.56 -1.11
N LYS A 302 -9.42 -12.86 -1.37
CA LYS A 302 -8.33 -13.76 -1.01
C LYS A 302 -7.06 -13.42 -1.80
N LEU A 303 -5.90 -13.39 -1.13
CA LEU A 303 -4.61 -13.19 -1.82
C LEU A 303 -4.38 -14.30 -2.84
N GLY A 304 -3.92 -13.91 -4.03
CA GLY A 304 -3.72 -14.82 -5.14
C GLY A 304 -4.88 -14.90 -6.14
N THR A 305 -6.04 -14.31 -5.84
CA THR A 305 -7.15 -14.14 -6.81
C THR A 305 -6.68 -13.33 -8.01
N ASN A 306 -7.10 -13.71 -9.21
CA ASN A 306 -6.69 -13.01 -10.43
C ASN A 306 -7.50 -11.71 -10.63
N TYR A 307 -6.89 -10.66 -11.19
CA TYR A 307 -7.62 -9.43 -11.51
C TYR A 307 -8.75 -9.62 -12.53
N GLN A 308 -8.64 -10.61 -13.42
CA GLN A 308 -9.71 -10.98 -14.34
C GLN A 308 -11.00 -11.34 -13.57
N GLU A 309 -10.88 -12.15 -12.53
CA GLU A 309 -12.00 -12.58 -11.69
C GLU A 309 -12.65 -11.42 -10.93
N LEU A 310 -11.83 -10.42 -10.52
CA LEU A 310 -12.34 -9.19 -9.90
C LEU A 310 -13.16 -8.33 -10.88
N ILE A 311 -12.72 -8.26 -12.14
CA ILE A 311 -13.46 -7.55 -13.19
C ILE A 311 -14.80 -8.26 -13.45
N GLU A 312 -14.79 -9.58 -13.53
CA GLU A 312 -15.99 -10.39 -13.72
C GLU A 312 -16.98 -10.23 -12.56
N ALA A 313 -16.48 -10.24 -11.31
CA ALA A 313 -17.29 -9.97 -10.11
C ALA A 313 -17.89 -8.55 -10.09
N ALA A 314 -17.22 -7.58 -10.73
CA ALA A 314 -17.70 -6.21 -10.92
C ALA A 314 -18.59 -6.04 -12.20
N GLY A 315 -19.20 -7.12 -12.68
CA GLY A 315 -20.10 -7.13 -13.85
C GLY A 315 -19.40 -7.02 -15.20
N GLY A 316 -18.07 -7.13 -15.24
CA GLY A 316 -17.27 -6.98 -16.46
C GLY A 316 -17.07 -5.52 -16.88
N PHE A 317 -16.70 -5.34 -18.14
CA PHE A 317 -16.59 -4.03 -18.74
C PHE A 317 -17.87 -3.66 -19.52
N LYS A 318 -18.38 -2.46 -19.27
CA LYS A 318 -19.44 -1.88 -20.14
C LYS A 318 -18.90 -1.30 -21.45
N THR A 319 -17.60 -1.04 -21.49
CA THR A 319 -16.84 -0.62 -22.68
C THR A 319 -15.42 -1.11 -22.52
N GLU A 320 -14.82 -1.66 -23.58
CA GLU A 320 -13.43 -2.11 -23.56
C GLU A 320 -12.50 -0.98 -23.12
N PRO A 321 -11.67 -1.16 -22.06
CA PRO A 321 -10.83 -0.09 -21.57
C PRO A 321 -9.60 0.12 -22.45
N GLU A 322 -9.28 1.39 -22.74
CA GLU A 322 -8.01 1.77 -23.36
C GLU A 322 -6.87 1.76 -22.34
N LYS A 323 -7.21 1.88 -21.03
CA LYS A 323 -6.21 1.87 -19.95
C LYS A 323 -6.70 1.19 -18.69
N ILE A 324 -5.89 0.26 -18.20
CA ILE A 324 -6.08 -0.42 -16.91
C ILE A 324 -4.89 -0.10 -16.01
N ILE A 325 -5.15 0.27 -14.76
CA ILE A 325 -4.13 0.64 -13.78
C ILE A 325 -4.33 -0.20 -12.51
N SER A 326 -3.30 -0.91 -12.07
CA SER A 326 -3.24 -1.45 -10.71
C SER A 326 -2.90 -0.32 -9.74
N GLY A 327 -3.83 0.02 -8.85
CA GLY A 327 -3.78 1.20 -7.99
C GLY A 327 -4.53 2.40 -8.54
N GLY A 328 -4.23 3.59 -8.02
CA GLY A 328 -4.83 4.85 -8.48
C GLY A 328 -4.06 5.50 -9.63
N PRO A 329 -4.64 6.54 -10.27
CA PRO A 329 -4.08 7.14 -11.48
C PRO A 329 -2.77 7.92 -11.25
N MET A 330 -2.44 8.29 -10.02
CA MET A 330 -1.26 9.10 -9.71
C MET A 330 0.00 8.28 -9.49
N MET A 331 -0.07 7.20 -8.72
CA MET A 331 1.08 6.35 -8.37
C MET A 331 0.96 4.92 -8.88
N GLY A 332 -0.22 4.50 -9.32
CA GLY A 332 -0.48 3.15 -9.83
C GLY A 332 0.34 2.79 -11.07
N GLN A 333 0.24 1.54 -11.47
CA GLN A 333 1.01 0.99 -12.58
C GLN A 333 0.06 0.51 -13.69
N ALA A 334 0.25 1.02 -14.90
CA ALA A 334 -0.52 0.59 -16.06
C ALA A 334 -0.23 -0.88 -16.39
N LEU A 335 -1.29 -1.62 -16.68
CA LEU A 335 -1.26 -3.03 -17.03
C LEU A 335 -1.54 -3.21 -18.52
N PHE A 336 -0.88 -4.18 -19.14
CA PHE A 336 -1.17 -4.66 -20.49
C PHE A 336 -1.89 -6.00 -20.48
N THR A 337 -2.09 -6.58 -19.31
CA THR A 337 -2.87 -7.81 -19.08
C THR A 337 -3.45 -7.80 -17.67
N VAL A 338 -4.60 -8.40 -17.50
CA VAL A 338 -5.26 -8.60 -16.21
C VAL A 338 -5.02 -10.01 -15.63
N ASP A 339 -4.27 -10.86 -16.34
CA ASP A 339 -3.78 -12.13 -15.77
C ASP A 339 -2.62 -11.87 -14.79
N VAL A 340 -2.98 -11.22 -13.69
CA VAL A 340 -2.09 -10.82 -12.60
C VAL A 340 -2.78 -11.10 -11.27
N PRO A 341 -2.11 -11.77 -10.31
CA PRO A 341 -2.72 -12.06 -9.02
C PRO A 341 -2.75 -10.85 -8.09
N VAL A 342 -3.78 -10.79 -7.27
CA VAL A 342 -3.85 -9.89 -6.11
C VAL A 342 -2.74 -10.25 -5.14
N CYS A 343 -1.95 -9.25 -4.78
CA CYS A 343 -0.85 -9.33 -3.81
C CYS A 343 -1.14 -8.47 -2.58
N LYS A 344 -0.34 -8.62 -1.55
CA LYS A 344 -0.42 -7.82 -0.32
C LYS A 344 -0.40 -6.30 -0.57
N THR A 345 0.25 -5.86 -1.64
CA THR A 345 0.38 -4.45 -2.03
C THR A 345 -0.70 -3.96 -3.01
N SER A 346 -1.60 -4.82 -3.45
CA SER A 346 -2.72 -4.43 -4.30
C SER A 346 -3.70 -3.55 -3.52
N SER A 347 -4.21 -2.48 -4.13
CA SER A 347 -5.17 -1.55 -3.49
C SER A 347 -6.40 -1.30 -4.35
N ALA A 348 -6.24 -1.27 -5.66
CA ALA A 348 -7.33 -1.03 -6.59
C ALA A 348 -7.00 -1.57 -7.98
N LEU A 349 -8.03 -1.70 -8.79
CA LEU A 349 -7.95 -1.79 -10.25
C LEU A 349 -8.82 -0.68 -10.83
N THR A 350 -8.19 0.26 -11.54
CA THR A 350 -8.87 1.42 -12.13
C THR A 350 -8.85 1.28 -13.65
N CYS A 351 -10.03 1.21 -14.28
CA CYS A 351 -10.19 0.94 -15.70
C CYS A 351 -10.84 2.13 -16.40
N PHE A 352 -10.17 2.67 -17.43
CA PHE A 352 -10.60 3.85 -18.14
C PHE A 352 -10.95 3.55 -19.58
N THR A 353 -12.07 4.10 -20.06
CA THR A 353 -12.51 4.00 -21.44
C THR A 353 -11.57 4.72 -22.41
N LYS A 354 -10.78 5.71 -21.91
CA LYS A 354 -9.81 6.46 -22.70
C LYS A 354 -8.48 6.64 -21.96
N ASP A 355 -7.38 6.40 -22.66
CA ASP A 355 -6.05 6.78 -22.19
C ASP A 355 -5.76 8.26 -22.49
N GLN A 356 -6.19 9.14 -21.57
CA GLN A 356 -5.96 10.58 -21.70
C GLN A 356 -4.47 10.97 -21.74
N VAL A 357 -3.56 10.11 -21.28
CA VAL A 357 -2.11 10.38 -21.35
C VAL A 357 -1.59 10.10 -22.77
N ALA A 358 -1.98 8.97 -23.36
CA ALA A 358 -1.61 8.61 -24.72
C ALA A 358 -2.25 9.51 -25.78
N ALA A 359 -3.39 10.14 -25.48
CA ALA A 359 -4.11 11.02 -26.39
C ALA A 359 -3.37 12.34 -26.72
N PHE A 360 -2.27 12.66 -26.06
CA PHE A 360 -1.56 13.92 -26.22
C PHE A 360 -0.05 13.73 -26.36
N GLU A 361 0.52 14.37 -27.37
CA GLU A 361 1.97 14.45 -27.54
C GLU A 361 2.60 15.44 -26.54
N PRO A 362 3.67 15.05 -25.83
CA PRO A 362 4.41 15.96 -24.98
C PRO A 362 5.08 17.08 -25.80
N THR A 363 4.94 18.33 -25.35
CA THR A 363 5.57 19.46 -26.00
C THR A 363 6.82 19.95 -25.26
N ALA A 364 7.53 20.92 -25.84
CA ALA A 364 8.68 21.54 -25.23
C ALA A 364 8.31 22.23 -23.90
N CYS A 365 9.24 22.23 -22.95
CA CYS A 365 9.04 22.89 -21.66
C CYS A 365 8.95 24.42 -21.81
N ILE A 366 7.83 24.99 -21.41
CA ILE A 366 7.60 26.47 -21.43
C ILE A 366 8.19 27.20 -20.21
N ARG A 367 8.90 26.51 -19.32
CA ARG A 367 9.57 27.06 -18.11
C ARG A 367 8.62 27.76 -17.12
N CYS A 368 7.36 27.39 -17.04
CA CYS A 368 6.34 28.03 -16.20
C CYS A 368 6.53 27.83 -14.67
N GLY A 369 7.40 26.93 -14.20
CA GLY A 369 7.68 26.70 -12.78
C GLY A 369 6.63 25.88 -12.01
N ARG A 370 5.46 25.55 -12.60
CA ARG A 370 4.37 24.84 -11.89
C ARG A 370 4.80 23.54 -11.23
N CYS A 371 5.67 22.77 -11.90
CA CYS A 371 6.19 21.51 -11.34
C CYS A 371 7.02 21.71 -10.06
N VAL A 372 7.69 22.87 -9.91
CA VAL A 372 8.45 23.23 -8.71
C VAL A 372 7.51 23.63 -7.58
N SER A 373 6.49 24.45 -7.86
CA SER A 373 5.57 24.97 -6.85
C SER A 373 4.71 23.90 -6.17
N VAL A 374 4.54 22.72 -6.80
CA VAL A 374 3.73 21.62 -6.26
C VAL A 374 4.56 20.47 -5.69
N CYS A 375 5.89 20.54 -5.78
CA CYS A 375 6.74 19.41 -5.37
C CYS A 375 6.81 19.27 -3.84
N PRO A 376 6.30 18.17 -3.23
CA PRO A 376 6.32 17.99 -1.78
C PRO A 376 7.73 17.85 -1.20
N SER A 377 8.70 17.41 -2.03
CA SER A 377 10.12 17.33 -1.63
C SER A 377 10.90 18.61 -1.90
N HIS A 378 10.28 19.69 -2.38
CA HIS A 378 10.92 20.97 -2.70
C HIS A 378 12.14 20.87 -3.64
N ILE A 379 12.17 19.86 -4.51
CA ILE A 379 13.18 19.69 -5.55
C ILE A 379 12.76 20.41 -6.84
N VAL A 380 13.64 20.44 -7.85
CA VAL A 380 13.43 21.19 -9.08
C VAL A 380 13.17 20.24 -10.26
N PRO A 381 11.92 19.79 -10.52
CA PRO A 381 11.62 18.76 -11.53
C PRO A 381 12.05 19.11 -12.95
N VAL A 382 12.06 20.41 -13.32
CA VAL A 382 12.52 20.83 -14.65
C VAL A 382 14.01 20.57 -14.87
N MET A 383 14.84 20.73 -13.84
CA MET A 383 16.26 20.42 -13.91
C MET A 383 16.52 18.91 -13.87
N MET A 384 15.77 18.20 -13.05
CA MET A 384 15.81 16.74 -13.00
C MET A 384 15.47 16.11 -14.35
N MET A 385 14.45 16.65 -15.04
CA MET A 385 14.08 16.19 -16.38
C MET A 385 15.21 16.39 -17.39
N LYS A 386 15.93 17.51 -17.31
CA LYS A 386 17.11 17.74 -18.17
C LYS A 386 18.20 16.70 -17.92
N ALA A 387 18.51 16.42 -16.66
CA ALA A 387 19.48 15.38 -16.28
C ALA A 387 19.02 13.99 -16.77
N ALA A 388 17.72 13.66 -16.58
CA ALA A 388 17.14 12.39 -17.01
C ALA A 388 17.22 12.17 -18.53
N MET A 389 16.88 13.20 -19.33
CA MET A 389 16.98 13.13 -20.80
C MET A 389 18.41 12.89 -21.28
N ASN A 390 19.39 13.43 -20.57
CA ASN A 390 20.82 13.24 -20.87
C ASN A 390 21.43 12.00 -20.21
N ARG A 391 20.65 11.22 -19.45
CA ARG A 391 21.10 10.09 -18.63
C ARG A 391 22.24 10.44 -17.67
N ASP A 392 22.29 11.68 -17.21
CA ASP A 392 23.30 12.25 -16.34
C ASP A 392 22.94 11.95 -14.86
N CYS A 393 23.39 10.77 -14.41
CA CYS A 393 23.16 10.31 -13.04
C CYS A 393 23.85 11.22 -11.99
N GLU A 394 25.04 11.73 -12.30
CA GLU A 394 25.80 12.57 -11.37
C GLU A 394 25.09 13.91 -11.10
N THR A 395 24.68 14.60 -12.17
CA THR A 395 23.89 15.82 -12.03
C THR A 395 22.56 15.53 -11.36
N PHE A 396 21.88 14.41 -11.69
CA PHE A 396 20.61 14.05 -11.06
C PHE A 396 20.75 13.88 -9.53
N GLU A 397 21.83 13.26 -9.06
CA GLU A 397 22.12 13.14 -7.62
C GLU A 397 22.47 14.50 -6.99
N LYS A 398 23.33 15.29 -7.63
CA LYS A 398 23.72 16.63 -7.15
C LYS A 398 22.55 17.58 -6.94
N ILE A 399 21.51 17.49 -7.77
CA ILE A 399 20.29 18.31 -7.64
C ILE A 399 19.22 17.65 -6.77
N ASN A 400 19.61 16.71 -5.92
CA ASN A 400 18.74 15.98 -5.00
C ASN A 400 17.62 15.16 -5.69
N GLY A 401 17.88 14.62 -6.87
CA GLY A 401 16.91 13.79 -7.58
C GLY A 401 16.43 12.55 -6.81
N MET A 402 17.27 12.04 -5.90
CA MET A 402 16.92 10.91 -5.03
C MET A 402 15.89 11.25 -3.95
N GLU A 403 15.65 12.54 -3.65
CA GLU A 403 14.57 13.00 -2.75
C GLU A 403 13.19 12.88 -3.37
N CYS A 404 13.07 12.56 -4.66
CA CYS A 404 11.78 12.43 -5.34
C CYS A 404 10.92 11.33 -4.71
N MET A 405 9.70 11.68 -4.28
CA MET A 405 8.69 10.76 -3.72
C MET A 405 7.91 10.00 -4.81
N GLU A 406 8.18 10.25 -6.09
CA GLU A 406 7.51 9.63 -7.26
C GLU A 406 5.98 9.81 -7.26
N CYS A 407 5.48 10.85 -6.61
CA CYS A 407 4.04 11.09 -6.38
C CYS A 407 3.25 11.52 -7.63
N GLY A 408 3.87 11.88 -8.74
CA GLY A 408 3.15 12.27 -9.95
C GLY A 408 2.69 13.73 -10.02
N SER A 409 2.69 14.51 -8.92
CA SER A 409 2.18 15.88 -8.88
C SER A 409 2.77 16.79 -9.97
N CYS A 410 4.07 16.68 -10.23
CA CYS A 410 4.75 17.49 -11.25
C CYS A 410 4.33 17.13 -12.69
N THR A 411 4.06 15.86 -12.96
CA THR A 411 3.53 15.39 -14.25
C THR A 411 2.10 15.86 -14.43
N TYR A 412 1.25 15.68 -13.41
CA TYR A 412 -0.16 16.08 -13.43
C TYR A 412 -0.34 17.57 -13.74
N ILE A 413 0.43 18.45 -13.10
CA ILE A 413 0.29 19.89 -13.26
C ILE A 413 0.96 20.46 -14.52
N CYS A 414 1.73 19.64 -15.26
CA CYS A 414 2.54 20.10 -16.39
C CYS A 414 1.66 20.45 -17.62
N PRO A 415 1.58 21.73 -18.04
CA PRO A 415 0.79 22.11 -19.21
C PRO A 415 1.39 21.57 -20.52
N ALA A 416 2.69 21.28 -20.55
CA ALA A 416 3.39 20.67 -21.67
C ALA A 416 3.31 19.12 -21.64
N ARG A 417 2.53 18.53 -20.73
CA ARG A 417 2.26 17.08 -20.59
C ARG A 417 3.50 16.19 -20.61
N ARG A 418 4.60 16.69 -20.00
CA ARG A 418 5.87 15.95 -19.98
C ARG A 418 5.81 14.80 -18.97
N PRO A 419 6.34 13.59 -19.29
CA PRO A 419 6.31 12.42 -18.43
C PRO A 419 7.41 12.48 -17.34
N LEU A 420 7.35 13.54 -16.50
CA LEU A 420 8.39 13.86 -15.52
C LEU A 420 8.60 12.72 -14.53
N THR A 421 7.53 12.22 -13.92
CA THR A 421 7.61 11.18 -12.90
C THR A 421 8.17 9.87 -13.45
N GLN A 422 7.78 9.48 -14.66
CA GLN A 422 8.30 8.28 -15.30
C GLN A 422 9.82 8.38 -15.52
N ALA A 423 10.30 9.49 -16.07
CA ALA A 423 11.72 9.74 -16.27
C ALA A 423 12.50 9.69 -14.93
N PHE A 424 11.90 10.23 -13.85
CA PHE A 424 12.53 10.21 -12.53
C PHE A 424 12.58 8.80 -11.92
N LYS A 425 11.51 8.01 -12.07
CA LYS A 425 11.49 6.59 -11.65
C LYS A 425 12.60 5.80 -12.33
N GLU A 426 12.80 5.98 -13.62
CA GLU A 426 13.87 5.32 -14.38
C GLU A 426 15.28 5.77 -13.92
N MET A 427 15.49 7.08 -13.76
CA MET A 427 16.76 7.61 -13.28
C MET A 427 17.10 7.14 -11.87
N ARG A 428 16.14 7.15 -10.95
CA ARG A 428 16.34 6.65 -9.57
C ARG A 428 16.71 5.17 -9.56
N LYS A 429 16.07 4.34 -10.39
CA LYS A 429 16.45 2.92 -10.55
C LYS A 429 17.89 2.77 -11.05
N THR A 430 18.27 3.57 -12.06
CA THR A 430 19.62 3.57 -12.63
C THR A 430 20.66 3.98 -11.60
N VAL A 431 20.42 5.07 -10.87
CA VAL A 431 21.31 5.54 -9.80
C VAL A 431 21.45 4.48 -8.71
N ALA A 432 20.34 3.88 -8.25
CA ALA A 432 20.37 2.83 -7.24
C ALA A 432 21.13 1.59 -7.70
N ALA A 433 21.00 1.19 -8.97
CA ALA A 433 21.75 0.08 -9.55
C ALA A 433 23.27 0.40 -9.64
N ASN A 434 23.61 1.63 -10.01
CA ASN A 434 25.02 2.06 -10.07
C ASN A 434 25.67 2.10 -8.67
N ARG A 435 24.94 2.54 -7.64
CA ARG A 435 25.42 2.51 -6.24
C ARG A 435 25.74 1.09 -5.77
N ARG A 436 24.85 0.11 -6.08
CA ARG A 436 25.07 -1.31 -5.73
C ARG A 436 26.26 -1.95 -6.42
N LYS A 437 26.65 -1.47 -7.61
CA LYS A 437 27.83 -1.97 -8.33
C LYS A 437 29.16 -1.39 -7.79
N LYS A 438 29.09 -0.27 -7.06
CA LYS A 438 30.27 0.42 -6.51
C LYS A 438 30.57 0.04 -5.05
N GLY A 439 29.59 -0.54 -4.32
CA GLY A 439 29.73 -1.08 -2.97
C GLY A 439 29.75 -2.61 -3.00
#